data_ed3e9385f1533f3dacee009b1aebd1a2
#
_entry.id   ed3e9385f1533f3dacee009b1aebd1a2
#
_cell.length_a   1.000
_cell.length_b   1.000
_cell.length_c   1.000
_cell.angle_alpha   90.00
_cell.angle_beta   90.00
_cell.angle_gamma   90.00
#
_symmetry.space_group_name_H-M   'P 1'
#
loop_
_entity.id
_entity.type
_entity.pdbx_description
1 polymer ?
#
loop_
_entity_poly.entity_id
_entity_poly.type
_entity_poly.pdbx_seq_one_letter_code
_entity_poly.pdbx_strand_id
1 'polypeptide(L)'
;RNESSAASDVYKRQQINIDDLGLPTPILSNYKSSLRDPEGIILFTGPTGSGKTTTMYAGLRYLSDSSQNILTVEDPIEYTLSGIGQTQVNTKTGYTFAKGLRAILRQDPDVVMVGEMRDVETAQIGIQASLTGHLVLSTVHTNSAVAALTRLRDMGIESFLLASSVRTIISQRLVRRLCNNCKVSSQPTSEAAEIFKLKKNEKVYVAKGCDSCSNTGYQGRIAIAECVQIDKNLKDLIHN
;
A
#
# COMPACT_ATOMS: atom_id res chain seq x y z
N ARG A 1 -19.96 -15.46 28.13
CA ARG A 1 -20.50 -14.17 27.57
C ARG A 1 -19.40 -13.16 27.20
N ASN A 2 -18.14 -13.56 26.99
CA ASN A 2 -17.04 -12.61 26.68
C ASN A 2 -16.34 -12.86 25.33
N GLU A 3 -16.76 -13.82 24.54
CA GLU A 3 -16.12 -14.09 23.23
C GLU A 3 -16.59 -13.14 22.11
N SER A 4 -17.79 -12.57 22.23
CA SER A 4 -18.32 -11.64 21.21
C SER A 4 -17.66 -10.27 21.23
N SER A 5 -17.12 -9.82 22.37
CA SER A 5 -16.46 -8.51 22.48
C SER A 5 -15.04 -8.52 21.90
N ALA A 6 -14.28 -9.61 22.11
CA ALA A 6 -12.93 -9.74 21.56
C ALA A 6 -12.94 -9.90 20.03
N ALA A 7 -13.87 -10.68 19.48
CA ALA A 7 -14.06 -10.80 18.03
C ALA A 7 -14.52 -9.48 17.39
N SER A 8 -15.42 -8.73 18.04
CA SER A 8 -15.86 -7.40 17.62
C SER A 8 -14.73 -6.37 17.68
N ASP A 9 -13.85 -6.44 18.68
CA ASP A 9 -12.70 -5.54 18.79
C ASP A 9 -11.58 -5.87 17.79
N VAL A 10 -11.39 -7.15 17.45
CA VAL A 10 -10.50 -7.59 16.38
C VAL A 10 -11.06 -7.10 15.03
N TYR A 11 -12.36 -7.26 14.79
CA TYR A 11 -13.03 -6.81 13.56
C TYR A 11 -12.98 -5.28 13.41
N LYS A 12 -13.20 -4.51 14.47
CA LYS A 12 -13.09 -3.04 14.47
C LYS A 12 -11.63 -2.56 14.24
N ARG A 13 -10.63 -3.29 14.74
CA ARG A 13 -9.21 -2.98 14.52
C ARG A 13 -8.75 -3.26 13.08
N GLN A 14 -9.49 -4.07 12.33
CA GLN A 14 -9.18 -4.40 10.94
C GLN A 14 -9.65 -3.33 9.94
N GLN A 15 -10.60 -2.47 10.33
CA GLN A 15 -11.16 -1.44 9.44
C GLN A 15 -10.48 -0.08 9.64
N ILE A 16 -9.21 0.02 9.24
CA ILE A 16 -8.47 1.29 9.28
C ILE A 16 -8.99 2.22 8.18
N ASN A 17 -9.36 3.46 8.55
CA ASN A 17 -9.66 4.50 7.57
C ASN A 17 -8.37 5.01 6.94
N ILE A 18 -8.47 5.57 5.73
CA ILE A 18 -7.32 6.07 4.99
C ILE A 18 -6.57 7.17 5.78
N ASP A 19 -7.30 7.98 6.56
CA ASP A 19 -6.73 9.04 7.41
C ASP A 19 -5.99 8.49 8.64
N ASP A 20 -6.31 7.26 9.07
CA ASP A 20 -5.73 6.62 10.25
C ASP A 20 -4.50 5.76 9.92
N LEU A 21 -4.08 5.70 8.64
CA LEU A 21 -2.90 4.94 8.19
C LEU A 21 -1.59 5.42 8.83
N GLY A 22 -1.56 6.65 9.35
CA GLY A 22 -0.36 7.27 9.90
C GLY A 22 0.67 7.67 8.84
N LEU A 23 0.26 7.76 7.57
CA LEU A 23 1.09 8.29 6.51
C LEU A 23 1.31 9.81 6.70
N PRO A 24 2.50 10.32 6.36
CA PRO A 24 2.73 11.77 6.32
C PRO A 24 1.71 12.49 5.43
N THR A 25 1.24 13.68 5.86
CA THR A 25 0.20 14.43 5.16
C THR A 25 0.43 14.61 3.66
N PRO A 26 1.64 14.93 3.16
CA PRO A 26 1.87 15.05 1.72
C PRO A 26 1.66 13.72 0.99
N ILE A 27 2.12 12.61 1.56
CA ILE A 27 1.96 11.26 0.96
C ILE A 27 0.49 10.85 0.97
N LEU A 28 -0.22 11.09 2.06
CA LEU A 28 -1.65 10.81 2.17
C LEU A 28 -2.46 11.62 1.14
N SER A 29 -2.12 12.91 0.97
CA SER A 29 -2.76 13.78 -0.03
C SER A 29 -2.51 13.27 -1.46
N ASN A 30 -1.28 12.91 -1.79
CA ASN A 30 -0.93 12.34 -3.09
C ASN A 30 -1.65 11.02 -3.34
N TYR A 31 -1.72 10.15 -2.33
CA TYR A 31 -2.44 8.89 -2.44
C TYR A 31 -3.94 9.10 -2.70
N LYS A 32 -4.58 9.97 -1.91
CA LYS A 32 -6.00 10.32 -2.13
C LYS A 32 -6.24 10.97 -3.50
N SER A 33 -5.31 11.77 -4.00
CA SER A 33 -5.39 12.32 -5.35
C SER A 33 -5.35 11.22 -6.40
N SER A 34 -4.38 10.31 -6.31
CA SER A 34 -4.24 9.20 -7.26
C SER A 34 -5.41 8.21 -7.23
N LEU A 35 -6.07 8.03 -6.08
CA LEU A 35 -7.29 7.23 -5.99
C LEU A 35 -8.49 7.84 -6.75
N ARG A 36 -8.47 9.14 -7.04
CA ARG A 36 -9.50 9.84 -7.81
C ARG A 36 -9.24 9.86 -9.31
N ASP A 37 -8.06 9.40 -9.74
CA ASP A 37 -7.78 9.28 -11.16
C ASP A 37 -8.71 8.22 -11.77
N PRO A 38 -9.30 8.47 -12.92
CA PRO A 38 -10.25 7.53 -13.54
C PRO A 38 -9.55 6.27 -14.04
N GLU A 39 -8.24 6.33 -14.29
CA GLU A 39 -7.45 5.26 -14.88
C GLU A 39 -5.98 5.36 -14.48
N GLY A 40 -5.28 4.25 -14.58
CA GLY A 40 -3.85 4.17 -14.29
C GLY A 40 -3.52 3.15 -13.22
N ILE A 41 -2.26 3.04 -12.84
CA ILE A 41 -1.79 2.09 -11.83
C ILE A 41 -1.23 2.82 -10.61
N ILE A 42 -1.70 2.41 -9.43
CA ILE A 42 -1.08 2.74 -8.15
C ILE A 42 -0.34 1.48 -7.68
N LEU A 43 0.99 1.55 -7.61
CA LEU A 43 1.83 0.45 -7.14
C LEU A 43 2.22 0.64 -5.68
N PHE A 44 2.10 -0.44 -4.92
CA PHE A 44 2.61 -0.50 -3.55
C PHE A 44 3.81 -1.44 -3.50
N THR A 45 4.87 -1.01 -2.85
CA THR A 45 6.08 -1.81 -2.69
C THR A 45 6.59 -1.80 -1.26
N GLY A 46 7.42 -2.76 -0.93
CA GLY A 46 7.97 -2.98 0.40
C GLY A 46 7.97 -4.46 0.78
N PRO A 47 8.68 -4.84 1.84
CA PRO A 47 8.77 -6.22 2.30
C PRO A 47 7.42 -6.75 2.79
N THR A 48 7.36 -8.06 3.01
CA THR A 48 6.22 -8.69 3.69
C THR A 48 6.01 -8.05 5.06
N GLY A 49 4.75 -7.79 5.43
CA GLY A 49 4.41 -7.14 6.70
C GLY A 49 4.64 -5.63 6.73
N SER A 50 4.93 -4.98 5.60
CA SER A 50 5.09 -3.51 5.55
C SER A 50 3.76 -2.73 5.55
N GLY A 51 2.61 -3.43 5.55
CA GLY A 51 1.28 -2.83 5.60
C GLY A 51 0.66 -2.48 4.25
N LYS A 52 1.20 -2.99 3.13
CA LYS A 52 0.69 -2.72 1.78
C LYS A 52 -0.81 -3.03 1.64
N THR A 53 -1.22 -4.24 2.02
CA THR A 53 -2.63 -4.68 1.97
C THR A 53 -3.53 -3.75 2.79
N THR A 54 -3.10 -3.39 4.00
CA THR A 54 -3.84 -2.45 4.85
C THR A 54 -4.05 -1.10 4.17
N THR A 55 -3.00 -0.58 3.52
CA THR A 55 -3.05 0.70 2.81
C THR A 55 -3.94 0.61 1.57
N MET A 56 -3.82 -0.46 0.77
CA MET A 56 -4.72 -0.71 -0.36
C MET A 56 -6.18 -0.83 0.07
N TYR A 57 -6.46 -1.63 1.10
CA TYR A 57 -7.83 -1.81 1.61
C TYR A 57 -8.44 -0.50 2.13
N ALA A 58 -7.63 0.33 2.81
CA ALA A 58 -8.08 1.66 3.24
C ALA A 58 -8.41 2.55 2.04
N GLY A 59 -7.63 2.46 0.95
CA GLY A 59 -7.90 3.14 -0.31
C GLY A 59 -9.18 2.64 -1.00
N LEU A 60 -9.37 1.32 -1.08
CA LEU A 60 -10.60 0.73 -1.65
C LEU A 60 -11.85 1.16 -0.86
N ARG A 61 -11.77 1.16 0.47
CA ARG A 61 -12.87 1.66 1.31
C ARG A 61 -13.15 3.15 1.10
N TYR A 62 -12.10 3.95 0.94
CA TYR A 62 -12.25 5.37 0.62
C TYR A 62 -13.00 5.58 -0.70
N LEU A 63 -12.82 4.68 -1.68
CA LEU A 63 -13.53 4.68 -2.96
C LEU A 63 -14.91 4.05 -2.89
N SER A 64 -15.16 3.09 -2.00
CA SER A 64 -16.44 2.36 -1.92
C SER A 64 -17.63 3.20 -1.48
N ASP A 65 -17.40 4.42 -0.96
CA ASP A 65 -18.45 5.40 -0.68
C ASP A 65 -19.00 6.08 -1.96
N SER A 66 -18.37 5.82 -3.10
CA SER A 66 -18.80 6.25 -4.43
C SER A 66 -19.61 5.15 -5.14
N SER A 67 -20.25 5.46 -6.24
CA SER A 67 -20.99 4.50 -7.08
C SER A 67 -20.10 3.57 -7.92
N GLN A 68 -18.84 3.38 -7.54
CA GLN A 68 -17.86 2.63 -8.30
C GLN A 68 -17.98 1.12 -8.09
N ASN A 69 -17.85 0.34 -9.17
CA ASN A 69 -17.75 -1.10 -9.12
C ASN A 69 -16.28 -1.50 -8.83
N ILE A 70 -16.02 -1.98 -7.61
CA ILE A 70 -14.68 -2.34 -7.14
C ILE A 70 -14.56 -3.85 -7.03
N LEU A 71 -13.59 -4.42 -7.77
CA LEU A 71 -13.34 -5.85 -7.79
C LEU A 71 -11.88 -6.17 -7.44
N THR A 72 -11.66 -7.28 -6.72
CA THR A 72 -10.30 -7.70 -6.33
C THR A 72 -9.99 -9.15 -6.70
N VAL A 73 -8.69 -9.44 -6.88
CA VAL A 73 -8.14 -10.80 -6.95
C VAL A 73 -6.97 -10.89 -5.97
N GLU A 74 -7.05 -11.81 -5.01
CA GLU A 74 -6.17 -11.85 -3.82
C GLU A 74 -5.65 -13.25 -3.50
N ASP A 75 -4.54 -13.34 -2.77
CA ASP A 75 -3.93 -14.59 -2.30
C ASP A 75 -3.24 -14.44 -0.94
N PRO A 76 -3.94 -14.69 0.18
CA PRO A 76 -5.39 -14.84 0.32
C PRO A 76 -6.13 -13.50 0.52
N ILE A 77 -7.47 -13.54 0.62
CA ILE A 77 -8.27 -12.43 1.15
C ILE A 77 -7.99 -12.32 2.65
N GLU A 78 -7.46 -11.17 3.10
CA GLU A 78 -7.12 -10.95 4.51
C GLU A 78 -8.37 -10.77 5.39
N TYR A 79 -9.35 -10.02 4.91
CA TYR A 79 -10.68 -9.86 5.50
C TYR A 79 -11.67 -9.28 4.49
N THR A 80 -12.94 -9.50 4.74
CA THR A 80 -14.02 -9.05 3.85
C THR A 80 -14.25 -7.55 3.93
N LEU A 81 -14.36 -6.89 2.78
CA LEU A 81 -14.73 -5.50 2.63
C LEU A 81 -16.17 -5.37 2.14
N SER A 82 -17.01 -4.62 2.87
CA SER A 82 -18.39 -4.39 2.46
C SER A 82 -18.45 -3.56 1.17
N GLY A 83 -19.30 -3.98 0.23
CA GLY A 83 -19.49 -3.28 -1.05
C GLY A 83 -18.40 -3.54 -2.10
N ILE A 84 -17.46 -4.46 -1.84
CA ILE A 84 -16.36 -4.79 -2.74
C ILE A 84 -16.44 -6.27 -3.11
N GLY A 85 -16.38 -6.58 -4.41
CA GLY A 85 -16.35 -7.95 -4.91
C GLY A 85 -14.94 -8.55 -4.81
N GLN A 86 -14.70 -9.38 -3.79
CA GLN A 86 -13.39 -9.99 -3.54
C GLN A 86 -13.35 -11.44 -4.03
N THR A 87 -12.32 -11.76 -4.82
CA THR A 87 -12.10 -13.12 -5.36
C THR A 87 -10.74 -13.65 -4.93
N GLN A 88 -10.71 -14.86 -4.41
CA GLN A 88 -9.47 -15.49 -3.96
C GLN A 88 -8.88 -16.43 -5.01
N VAL A 89 -7.58 -16.32 -5.23
CA VAL A 89 -6.79 -17.26 -6.05
C VAL A 89 -6.90 -18.67 -5.47
N ASN A 90 -7.00 -19.66 -6.35
CA ASN A 90 -6.97 -21.07 -6.00
C ASN A 90 -6.11 -21.84 -7.00
N THR A 91 -4.85 -21.99 -6.69
CA THR A 91 -3.87 -22.67 -7.56
C THR A 91 -4.18 -24.15 -7.78
N LYS A 92 -4.86 -24.82 -6.83
CA LYS A 92 -5.25 -26.22 -6.95
C LYS A 92 -6.28 -26.43 -8.07
N THR A 93 -7.15 -25.46 -8.31
CA THR A 93 -8.13 -25.48 -9.41
C THR A 93 -7.61 -24.77 -10.66
N GLY A 94 -6.37 -24.28 -10.65
CA GLY A 94 -5.79 -23.52 -11.74
C GLY A 94 -6.36 -22.10 -11.88
N TYR A 95 -7.01 -21.55 -10.83
CA TYR A 95 -7.47 -20.17 -10.80
C TYR A 95 -6.34 -19.27 -10.29
N THR A 96 -5.62 -18.65 -11.22
CA THR A 96 -4.46 -17.80 -10.99
C THR A 96 -4.84 -16.32 -10.95
N PHE A 97 -3.90 -15.43 -10.55
CA PHE A 97 -4.07 -13.99 -10.66
C PHE A 97 -4.45 -13.54 -12.07
N ALA A 98 -3.74 -14.02 -13.10
CA ALA A 98 -4.02 -13.68 -14.50
C ALA A 98 -5.44 -14.10 -14.94
N LYS A 99 -5.87 -15.34 -14.58
CA LYS A 99 -7.23 -15.80 -14.89
C LYS A 99 -8.28 -15.00 -14.15
N GLY A 100 -8.06 -14.74 -12.85
CA GLY A 100 -8.95 -13.95 -12.03
C GLY A 100 -9.11 -12.53 -12.57
N LEU A 101 -8.00 -11.88 -12.90
CA LEU A 101 -7.98 -10.52 -13.45
C LEU A 101 -8.74 -10.45 -14.78
N ARG A 102 -8.52 -11.40 -15.71
CA ARG A 102 -9.32 -11.46 -16.95
C ARG A 102 -10.81 -11.67 -16.70
N ALA A 103 -11.17 -12.40 -15.67
CA ALA A 103 -12.57 -12.65 -15.34
C ALA A 103 -13.26 -11.40 -14.79
N ILE A 104 -12.62 -10.70 -13.84
CA ILE A 104 -13.19 -9.49 -13.23
C ILE A 104 -13.26 -8.32 -14.21
N LEU A 105 -12.31 -8.18 -15.14
CA LEU A 105 -12.34 -7.15 -16.19
C LEU A 105 -13.53 -7.27 -17.15
N ARG A 106 -14.22 -8.41 -17.19
CA ARG A 106 -15.46 -8.60 -17.95
C ARG A 106 -16.73 -8.31 -17.14
N GLN A 107 -16.60 -7.81 -15.94
CA GLN A 107 -17.69 -7.47 -15.04
C GLN A 107 -17.88 -5.95 -14.87
N ASP A 108 -17.36 -5.20 -15.84
CA ASP A 108 -17.47 -3.73 -15.91
C ASP A 108 -17.00 -3.03 -14.62
N PRO A 109 -15.76 -3.30 -14.15
CA PRO A 109 -15.23 -2.65 -12.97
C PRO A 109 -14.72 -1.25 -13.28
N ASP A 110 -14.87 -0.32 -12.34
CA ASP A 110 -14.18 0.97 -12.34
C ASP A 110 -12.80 0.85 -11.73
N VAL A 111 -12.70 0.08 -10.63
CA VAL A 111 -11.47 -0.11 -9.85
C VAL A 111 -11.17 -1.59 -9.68
N VAL A 112 -9.93 -1.95 -9.96
CA VAL A 112 -9.44 -3.31 -9.86
C VAL A 112 -8.26 -3.38 -8.89
N MET A 113 -8.30 -4.27 -7.90
CA MET A 113 -7.13 -4.57 -7.08
C MET A 113 -6.60 -5.97 -7.39
N VAL A 114 -5.33 -6.05 -7.75
CA VAL A 114 -4.58 -7.29 -7.90
C VAL A 114 -3.62 -7.40 -6.73
N GLY A 115 -3.77 -8.40 -5.88
CA GLY A 115 -2.97 -8.53 -4.65
C GLY A 115 -1.49 -8.36 -4.91
N GLU A 116 -0.98 -8.93 -6.00
CA GLU A 116 0.40 -8.72 -6.45
C GLU A 116 0.61 -9.04 -7.94
N MET A 117 1.63 -8.43 -8.53
CA MET A 117 2.14 -8.74 -9.87
C MET A 117 3.43 -9.54 -9.74
N ARG A 118 3.34 -10.88 -9.81
CA ARG A 118 4.50 -11.79 -9.70
C ARG A 118 5.05 -12.23 -11.04
N ASP A 119 4.24 -12.22 -12.08
CA ASP A 119 4.54 -12.73 -13.40
C ASP A 119 4.18 -11.72 -14.48
N VAL A 120 4.81 -11.88 -15.65
CA VAL A 120 4.63 -10.98 -16.80
C VAL A 120 3.19 -10.95 -17.28
N GLU A 121 2.49 -12.10 -17.27
CA GLU A 121 1.11 -12.21 -17.76
C GLU A 121 0.16 -11.35 -16.91
N THR A 122 0.22 -11.46 -15.59
CA THR A 122 -0.58 -10.65 -14.66
C THR A 122 -0.26 -9.16 -14.80
N ALA A 123 1.04 -8.81 -14.91
CA ALA A 123 1.47 -7.42 -15.08
C ALA A 123 0.96 -6.81 -16.40
N GLN A 124 1.07 -7.54 -17.51
CA GLN A 124 0.55 -7.09 -18.82
C GLN A 124 -0.94 -6.84 -18.80
N ILE A 125 -1.74 -7.75 -18.21
CA ILE A 125 -3.19 -7.58 -18.11
C ILE A 125 -3.54 -6.35 -17.27
N GLY A 126 -2.87 -6.16 -16.12
CA GLY A 126 -3.08 -5.00 -15.25
C GLY A 126 -2.74 -3.67 -15.95
N ILE A 127 -1.63 -3.65 -16.72
CA ILE A 127 -1.24 -2.49 -17.52
C ILE A 127 -2.27 -2.20 -18.61
N GLN A 128 -2.69 -3.22 -19.36
CA GLN A 128 -3.72 -3.04 -20.38
C GLN A 128 -5.03 -2.52 -19.79
N ALA A 129 -5.46 -3.07 -18.65
CA ALA A 129 -6.63 -2.58 -17.94
C ALA A 129 -6.51 -1.09 -17.60
N SER A 130 -5.35 -0.66 -17.08
CA SER A 130 -5.10 0.73 -16.72
C SER A 130 -5.03 1.70 -17.91
N LEU A 131 -4.80 1.21 -19.12
CA LEU A 131 -4.79 1.99 -20.35
C LEU A 131 -6.17 2.02 -21.03
N THR A 132 -7.11 1.20 -20.55
CA THR A 132 -8.46 1.05 -21.08
C THR A 132 -9.55 1.58 -20.14
N GLY A 133 -9.19 2.50 -19.23
CA GLY A 133 -10.16 3.22 -18.41
C GLY A 133 -10.38 2.65 -17.01
N HIS A 134 -9.47 1.80 -16.49
CA HIS A 134 -9.59 1.24 -15.14
C HIS A 134 -8.52 1.79 -14.20
N LEU A 135 -8.89 2.07 -12.96
CA LEU A 135 -7.92 2.29 -11.89
C LEU A 135 -7.45 0.95 -11.32
N VAL A 136 -6.16 0.67 -11.42
CA VAL A 136 -5.56 -0.59 -10.97
C VAL A 136 -4.69 -0.35 -9.73
N LEU A 137 -4.96 -1.05 -8.63
CA LEU A 137 -4.10 -1.10 -7.45
C LEU A 137 -3.38 -2.44 -7.40
N SER A 138 -2.07 -2.44 -7.20
CA SER A 138 -1.33 -3.70 -7.05
C SER A 138 -0.06 -3.55 -6.23
N THR A 139 0.55 -4.71 -5.89
CA THR A 139 1.85 -4.73 -5.20
C THR A 139 2.94 -5.34 -6.05
N VAL A 140 4.16 -4.86 -5.82
CA VAL A 140 5.40 -5.47 -6.31
C VAL A 140 6.36 -5.57 -5.13
N HIS A 141 7.02 -6.73 -4.97
CA HIS A 141 7.97 -6.93 -3.87
C HIS A 141 9.34 -6.35 -4.22
N THR A 142 9.57 -5.08 -3.90
CA THR A 142 10.86 -4.38 -4.02
C THR A 142 11.09 -3.47 -2.82
N ASN A 143 12.30 -2.92 -2.69
CA ASN A 143 12.72 -2.17 -1.52
C ASN A 143 12.58 -0.64 -1.66
N SER A 144 12.30 -0.13 -2.87
CA SER A 144 12.09 1.28 -3.16
C SER A 144 11.11 1.47 -4.31
N ALA A 145 10.59 2.68 -4.48
CA ALA A 145 9.69 3.01 -5.57
C ALA A 145 10.36 2.85 -6.95
N VAL A 146 11.60 3.29 -7.10
CA VAL A 146 12.35 3.15 -8.36
C VAL A 146 12.59 1.67 -8.71
N ALA A 147 12.95 0.85 -7.70
CA ALA A 147 13.16 -0.58 -7.91
C ALA A 147 11.88 -1.32 -8.39
N ALA A 148 10.69 -0.78 -8.11
CA ALA A 148 9.45 -1.35 -8.62
C ALA A 148 9.34 -1.23 -10.15
N LEU A 149 9.72 -0.09 -10.71
CA LEU A 149 9.77 0.11 -12.17
C LEU A 149 10.80 -0.82 -12.83
N THR A 150 12.02 -0.87 -12.25
CA THR A 150 13.06 -1.79 -12.72
C THR A 150 12.57 -3.23 -12.72
N ARG A 151 11.91 -3.66 -11.63
CA ARG A 151 11.38 -5.02 -11.52
C ARG A 151 10.35 -5.35 -12.59
N LEU A 152 9.42 -4.44 -12.89
CA LEU A 152 8.44 -4.64 -13.95
C LEU A 152 9.11 -4.70 -15.34
N ARG A 153 10.13 -3.87 -15.58
CA ARG A 153 10.93 -3.92 -16.79
C ARG A 153 11.69 -5.24 -16.94
N ASP A 154 12.30 -5.73 -15.85
CA ASP A 154 13.01 -7.02 -15.83
C ASP A 154 12.06 -8.21 -16.06
N MET A 155 10.78 -8.06 -15.73
CA MET A 155 9.73 -9.02 -16.07
C MET A 155 9.32 -8.98 -17.54
N GLY A 156 9.86 -8.07 -18.35
CA GLY A 156 9.57 -7.94 -19.77
C GLY A 156 8.50 -6.92 -20.12
N ILE A 157 8.16 -6.01 -19.21
CA ILE A 157 7.24 -4.91 -19.49
C ILE A 157 8.02 -3.76 -20.16
N GLU A 158 7.55 -3.32 -21.30
CA GLU A 158 8.16 -2.23 -22.05
C GLU A 158 8.06 -0.88 -21.33
N SER A 159 9.15 -0.10 -21.38
CA SER A 159 9.26 1.17 -20.64
C SER A 159 8.15 2.16 -20.99
N PHE A 160 7.75 2.24 -22.25
CA PHE A 160 6.67 3.17 -22.67
C PHE A 160 5.30 2.81 -22.07
N LEU A 161 5.03 1.51 -21.84
CA LEU A 161 3.81 1.06 -21.16
C LEU A 161 3.82 1.46 -19.69
N LEU A 162 4.97 1.32 -19.02
CA LEU A 162 5.13 1.76 -17.62
C LEU A 162 4.97 3.28 -17.50
N ALA A 163 5.60 4.05 -18.39
CA ALA A 163 5.49 5.51 -18.41
C ALA A 163 4.03 5.99 -18.63
N SER A 164 3.27 5.25 -19.43
CA SER A 164 1.88 5.61 -19.75
C SER A 164 0.88 5.18 -18.68
N SER A 165 1.10 4.02 -18.04
CA SER A 165 0.14 3.38 -17.13
C SER A 165 0.35 3.75 -15.66
N VAL A 166 1.61 3.79 -15.17
CA VAL A 166 1.89 4.02 -13.76
C VAL A 166 1.67 5.50 -13.40
N ARG A 167 0.86 5.74 -12.36
CA ARG A 167 0.57 7.09 -11.84
C ARG A 167 1.36 7.37 -10.56
N THR A 168 1.34 6.42 -9.65
CA THR A 168 1.95 6.61 -8.32
C THR A 168 2.56 5.30 -7.83
N ILE A 169 3.71 5.41 -7.17
CA ILE A 169 4.35 4.29 -6.49
C ILE A 169 4.56 4.68 -5.03
N ILE A 170 4.06 3.84 -4.12
CA ILE A 170 4.18 4.02 -2.67
C ILE A 170 5.05 2.88 -2.12
N SER A 171 6.26 3.22 -1.69
CA SER A 171 7.15 2.27 -1.00
C SER A 171 6.98 2.43 0.51
N GLN A 172 6.65 1.35 1.19
CA GLN A 172 6.18 1.41 2.58
C GLN A 172 6.92 0.44 3.49
N ARG A 173 7.17 0.89 4.73
CA ARG A 173 7.63 0.08 5.84
C ARG A 173 6.86 0.41 7.10
N LEU A 174 6.74 -0.55 8.02
CA LEU A 174 6.20 -0.32 9.36
C LEU A 174 7.32 -0.26 10.38
N VAL A 175 7.30 0.79 11.19
CA VAL A 175 8.16 0.94 12.35
C VAL A 175 7.34 0.92 13.63
N ARG A 176 7.93 0.46 14.74
CA ARG A 176 7.26 0.48 16.04
C ARG A 176 7.08 1.92 16.51
N ARG A 177 5.88 2.24 17.02
CA ARG A 177 5.58 3.55 17.60
C ARG A 177 5.94 3.53 19.09
N LEU A 178 6.66 4.55 19.54
CA LEU A 178 6.96 4.72 20.96
C LEU A 178 5.66 4.82 21.78
N CYS A 179 5.64 4.19 22.92
CA CYS A 179 4.54 4.30 23.87
C CYS A 179 4.44 5.74 24.38
N ASN A 180 3.26 6.36 24.21
CA ASN A 180 3.06 7.74 24.64
C ASN A 180 3.15 7.93 26.16
N ASN A 181 2.86 6.87 26.93
CA ASN A 181 2.85 6.93 28.40
C ASN A 181 4.26 6.87 29.02
N CYS A 182 5.24 6.32 28.29
CA CYS A 182 6.56 6.10 28.90
C CYS A 182 7.75 6.55 28.03
N LYS A 183 7.50 7.10 26.82
CA LYS A 183 8.60 7.68 26.05
C LYS A 183 9.26 8.82 26.82
N VAL A 184 10.58 8.85 26.84
CA VAL A 184 11.36 9.91 27.51
C VAL A 184 12.15 10.71 26.51
N SER A 185 12.26 12.02 26.78
CA SER A 185 13.08 12.92 25.98
C SER A 185 14.56 12.63 26.24
N SER A 186 15.37 12.58 25.18
CA SER A 186 16.80 12.35 25.22
C SER A 186 17.51 13.26 24.22
N GLN A 187 18.80 13.49 24.45
CA GLN A 187 19.67 14.06 23.43
C GLN A 187 19.93 13.01 22.34
N PRO A 188 19.93 13.39 21.07
CA PRO A 188 20.32 12.46 20.00
C PRO A 188 21.79 12.07 20.13
N THR A 189 22.12 10.87 19.67
CA THR A 189 23.53 10.52 19.46
C THR A 189 24.09 11.36 18.31
N SER A 190 25.42 11.52 18.25
CA SER A 190 26.08 12.25 17.17
C SER A 190 25.71 11.69 15.80
N GLU A 191 25.68 10.36 15.68
CA GLU A 191 25.28 9.65 14.47
C GLU A 191 23.82 9.93 14.07
N ALA A 192 22.89 9.86 15.04
CA ALA A 192 21.48 10.18 14.78
C ALA A 192 21.29 11.64 14.39
N ALA A 193 22.03 12.55 15.02
CA ALA A 193 21.97 13.97 14.68
C ALA A 193 22.44 14.24 13.23
N GLU A 194 23.47 13.54 12.78
CA GLU A 194 24.00 13.63 11.41
C GLU A 194 23.02 13.02 10.40
N ILE A 195 22.59 11.77 10.62
CA ILE A 195 21.69 11.05 9.70
C ILE A 195 20.37 11.79 9.50
N PHE A 196 19.77 12.28 10.59
CA PHE A 196 18.47 12.96 10.55
C PHE A 196 18.57 14.47 10.40
N LYS A 197 19.80 15.03 10.25
CA LYS A 197 20.07 16.45 10.11
C LYS A 197 19.39 17.28 11.22
N LEU A 198 19.48 16.79 12.46
CA LEU A 198 18.85 17.44 13.61
C LEU A 198 19.55 18.74 13.97
N LYS A 199 18.75 19.73 14.37
CA LYS A 199 19.31 21.02 14.84
C LYS A 199 20.01 20.85 16.19
N LYS A 200 20.96 21.71 16.48
CA LYS A 200 21.62 21.77 17.78
C LYS A 200 20.57 21.96 18.88
N ASN A 201 20.57 21.07 19.89
CA ASN A 201 19.59 21.00 20.99
C ASN A 201 18.21 20.43 20.63
N GLU A 202 17.99 19.90 19.44
CA GLU A 202 16.78 19.18 19.11
C GLU A 202 16.75 17.86 19.91
N LYS A 203 15.61 17.59 20.58
CA LYS A 203 15.44 16.41 21.42
C LYS A 203 14.76 15.30 20.63
N VAL A 204 15.18 14.08 20.88
CA VAL A 204 14.53 12.87 20.39
C VAL A 204 13.83 12.15 21.54
N TYR A 205 12.95 11.22 21.22
CA TYR A 205 12.31 10.39 22.22
C TYR A 205 12.83 8.95 22.13
N VAL A 206 13.01 8.32 23.30
CA VAL A 206 13.45 6.92 23.39
C VAL A 206 12.46 6.09 24.22
N ALA A 207 12.46 4.80 23.99
CA ALA A 207 11.61 3.86 24.71
C ALA A 207 12.14 3.67 26.15
N LYS A 208 11.22 3.69 27.14
CA LYS A 208 11.54 3.37 28.54
C LYS A 208 10.93 2.02 28.95
N GLY A 209 9.64 1.83 28.70
CA GLY A 209 8.84 0.72 29.18
C GLY A 209 7.92 1.13 30.35
N CYS A 210 6.70 0.58 30.34
CA CYS A 210 5.70 0.70 31.42
C CYS A 210 4.66 -0.41 31.28
N ASP A 211 3.77 -0.55 32.27
CA ASP A 211 2.71 -1.57 32.25
C ASP A 211 1.78 -1.45 31.04
N SER A 212 1.45 -0.22 30.58
CA SER A 212 0.61 0.01 29.41
C SER A 212 1.17 -0.54 28.09
N CYS A 213 2.48 -0.77 28.02
CA CYS A 213 3.14 -1.32 26.83
C CYS A 213 3.84 -2.66 27.15
N SER A 214 3.47 -3.34 28.24
CA SER A 214 4.09 -4.57 28.72
C SER A 214 5.62 -4.45 28.78
N ASN A 215 6.11 -3.35 29.31
CA ASN A 215 7.52 -2.98 29.48
C ASN A 215 8.36 -2.93 28.18
N THR A 216 7.75 -2.98 27.01
CA THR A 216 8.47 -2.93 25.73
C THR A 216 8.89 -1.50 25.33
N GLY A 217 8.22 -0.46 25.85
CA GLY A 217 8.40 0.94 25.45
C GLY A 217 7.75 1.29 24.12
N TYR A 218 7.04 0.34 23.46
CA TYR A 218 6.39 0.53 22.16
C TYR A 218 4.92 0.13 22.21
N GLN A 219 4.09 0.83 21.44
CA GLN A 219 2.65 0.53 21.32
C GLN A 219 2.16 0.80 19.90
N GLY A 220 1.84 -0.29 19.19
CA GLY A 220 1.41 -0.24 17.79
C GLY A 220 2.56 0.05 16.81
N ARG A 221 2.19 0.29 15.57
CA ARG A 221 3.09 0.55 14.45
C ARG A 221 2.63 1.78 13.70
N ILE A 222 3.55 2.43 13.00
CA ILE A 222 3.28 3.57 12.11
C ILE A 222 3.95 3.30 10.78
N ALA A 223 3.30 3.71 9.69
CA ALA A 223 3.87 3.61 8.37
C ALA A 223 4.87 4.74 8.13
N ILE A 224 6.04 4.37 7.61
CA ILE A 224 6.94 5.29 6.91
C ILE A 224 6.89 4.93 5.44
N ALA A 225 6.83 5.93 4.58
CA ALA A 225 6.65 5.70 3.16
C ALA A 225 7.43 6.71 2.32
N GLU A 226 7.82 6.25 1.14
CA GLU A 226 8.25 7.02 0.01
C GLU A 226 7.09 7.04 -1.00
N CYS A 227 6.80 8.18 -1.59
CA CYS A 227 5.76 8.31 -2.60
C CYS A 227 6.33 9.02 -3.82
N VAL A 228 6.28 8.36 -4.96
CA VAL A 228 6.71 8.91 -6.25
C VAL A 228 5.48 9.01 -7.15
N GLN A 229 5.12 10.24 -7.52
CA GLN A 229 4.13 10.50 -8.57
C GLN A 229 4.85 10.57 -9.92
N ILE A 230 4.34 9.84 -10.90
CA ILE A 230 4.92 9.79 -12.24
C ILE A 230 4.42 11.00 -13.03
N ASP A 231 5.11 12.12 -12.90
CA ASP A 231 4.87 13.33 -13.67
C ASP A 231 5.42 13.24 -15.10
N LYS A 232 5.24 14.30 -15.88
CA LYS A 232 5.69 14.36 -17.27
C LYS A 232 7.20 14.12 -17.40
N ASN A 233 8.01 14.72 -16.51
CA ASN A 233 9.46 14.58 -16.57
C ASN A 233 9.91 13.15 -16.29
N LEU A 234 9.29 12.50 -15.28
CA LEU A 234 9.56 11.09 -14.97
C LEU A 234 9.08 10.16 -16.08
N LYS A 235 7.95 10.45 -16.74
CA LYS A 235 7.50 9.68 -17.92
C LYS A 235 8.54 9.70 -19.03
N ASP A 236 9.08 10.87 -19.34
CA ASP A 236 10.12 11.02 -20.37
C ASP A 236 11.39 10.24 -20.00
N LEU A 237 11.79 10.24 -18.71
CA LEU A 237 12.94 9.46 -18.21
C LEU A 237 12.70 7.95 -18.18
N ILE A 238 11.47 7.49 -17.96
CA ILE A 238 11.13 6.06 -17.95
C ILE A 238 11.05 5.55 -19.40
N HIS A 239 10.60 6.39 -20.34
CA HIS A 239 10.41 6.05 -21.72
C HIS A 239 11.75 5.84 -22.46
N ASN A 240 12.78 6.62 -22.11
CA ASN A 240 14.13 6.57 -22.71
C ASN A 240 15.01 5.54 -21.98
#